data_c6d8df1e6ad428e75624cbf5ab254251
#
_entry.id   c6d8df1e6ad428e75624cbf5ab254251
#
_cell.length_a   1.000
_cell.length_b   1.000
_cell.length_c   1.000
_cell.angle_alpha   90.00
_cell.angle_beta   90.00
_cell.angle_gamma   90.00
#
_symmetry.space_group_name_H-M   'P 1'
#
loop_
_entity.id
_entity.type
_entity.pdbx_description
1 polymer ?
#
loop_
_entity_poly.entity_id
_entity_poly.type
_entity_poly.pdbx_seq_one_letter_code
_entity_poly.pdbx_strand_id
1 'polypeptide(L)'
;MQDMRFFKEEARYLDQAWDVYRDYFASRGSFLGCYTQIPSSKRKNLFLMVLSHYKLLVRDGEYRLVGTQQSLYVSSLDETYKFISIMSLIESLFAEQEHVDFYQWLTMKKRKKQVFPIPDDQALDDMYRRYKLEHGARRIVRFFSDLDEGAKRFLAARIRIDNDHKTAEVVAQKLYIMRSEFVHQARLVLEFNDGLIVSKRHGNMMYSMLSLRDLLLLFEHGILNHFCMLPDYPKM
;
A
#
# COMPACT_ATOMS: atom_id res chain seq x y z
N MET A 1 21.97 -12.12 5.65
CA MET A 1 21.78 -11.71 7.08
C MET A 1 20.87 -10.51 7.07
N GLN A 2 19.72 -10.59 7.71
CA GLN A 2 18.73 -9.47 7.70
C GLN A 2 19.27 -8.32 8.56
N ASP A 3 19.19 -7.10 8.04
CA ASP A 3 19.59 -5.90 8.79
C ASP A 3 18.64 -5.70 9.97
N MET A 4 19.18 -5.76 11.20
CA MET A 4 18.45 -5.60 12.46
C MET A 4 18.69 -4.23 13.09
N ARG A 5 19.11 -3.24 12.29
CA ARG A 5 19.50 -1.89 12.78
C ARG A 5 18.39 -1.20 13.54
N PHE A 6 17.15 -1.26 13.04
CA PHE A 6 16.02 -0.59 13.67
C PHE A 6 15.69 -1.15 15.06
N PHE A 7 15.86 -2.45 15.25
CA PHE A 7 15.69 -3.08 16.55
C PHE A 7 16.88 -2.81 17.48
N LYS A 8 18.10 -2.70 16.97
CA LYS A 8 19.30 -2.37 17.76
C LYS A 8 19.25 -0.93 18.32
N GLU A 9 18.63 -0.01 17.58
CA GLU A 9 18.41 1.38 17.99
C GLU A 9 16.94 1.62 18.40
N GLU A 10 16.32 0.61 19.03
CA GLU A 10 14.89 0.54 19.31
C GLU A 10 14.31 1.80 19.94
N ALA A 11 14.97 2.36 20.96
CA ALA A 11 14.47 3.54 21.68
C ALA A 11 14.22 4.73 20.73
N ARG A 12 15.17 5.00 19.82
CA ARG A 12 15.07 6.09 18.84
C ARG A 12 13.89 5.89 17.90
N TYR A 13 13.71 4.68 17.38
CA TYR A 13 12.67 4.40 16.40
C TYR A 13 11.29 4.23 17.04
N LEU A 14 11.22 3.86 18.34
CA LEU A 14 9.98 3.87 19.10
C LEU A 14 9.46 5.30 19.32
N ASP A 15 10.33 6.28 19.51
CA ASP A 15 9.91 7.68 19.58
C ASP A 15 9.27 8.13 18.25
N GLN A 16 9.85 7.76 17.12
CA GLN A 16 9.28 8.05 15.81
C GLN A 16 7.93 7.34 15.61
N ALA A 17 7.82 6.08 16.01
CA ALA A 17 6.58 5.32 15.94
C ALA A 17 5.49 5.91 16.86
N TRP A 18 5.87 6.35 18.05
CA TRP A 18 4.96 7.05 18.96
C TRP A 18 4.44 8.36 18.36
N ASP A 19 5.29 9.17 17.70
CA ASP A 19 4.86 10.39 17.01
C ASP A 19 3.78 10.11 15.95
N VAL A 20 3.84 8.97 15.29
CA VAL A 20 2.82 8.54 14.33
C VAL A 20 1.51 8.17 15.01
N TYR A 21 1.60 7.45 16.13
CA TYR A 21 0.43 6.80 16.75
C TYR A 21 -0.10 7.45 18.03
N ARG A 22 0.47 8.57 18.46
CA ARG A 22 0.09 9.22 19.72
C ARG A 22 -1.42 9.51 19.85
N ASP A 23 -2.11 9.73 18.72
CA ASP A 23 -3.55 10.02 18.70
C ASP A 23 -4.43 8.76 18.62
N TYR A 24 -3.82 7.56 18.52
CA TYR A 24 -4.50 6.27 18.50
C TYR A 24 -4.53 5.60 19.88
N PHE A 25 -3.64 6.01 20.79
CA PHE A 25 -3.47 5.41 22.09
C PHE A 25 -3.66 6.44 23.21
N ALA A 26 -4.28 6.03 24.31
CA ALA A 26 -4.52 6.88 25.47
C ALA A 26 -3.22 7.40 26.10
N SER A 27 -2.14 6.64 25.99
CA SER A 27 -0.83 7.01 26.51
C SER A 27 0.30 6.29 25.77
N ARG A 28 1.52 6.82 25.92
CA ARG A 28 2.73 6.12 25.46
C ARG A 28 2.89 4.74 26.12
N GLY A 29 2.45 4.58 27.36
CA GLY A 29 2.47 3.30 28.06
C GLY A 29 1.55 2.26 27.40
N SER A 30 0.35 2.65 26.99
CA SER A 30 -0.58 1.81 26.23
C SER A 30 0.03 1.37 24.91
N PHE A 31 0.59 2.30 24.13
CA PHE A 31 1.30 1.99 22.89
C PHE A 31 2.45 0.99 23.10
N LEU A 32 3.32 1.24 24.10
CA LEU A 32 4.44 0.34 24.41
C LEU A 32 3.96 -1.04 24.87
N GLY A 33 2.86 -1.10 25.61
CA GLY A 33 2.20 -2.36 25.99
C GLY A 33 1.85 -3.20 24.76
N CYS A 34 1.20 -2.60 23.74
CA CYS A 34 0.88 -3.26 22.48
C CYS A 34 2.15 -3.64 21.69
N TYR A 35 3.12 -2.73 21.61
CA TYR A 35 4.38 -3.01 20.91
C TYR A 35 5.13 -4.20 21.51
N THR A 36 5.15 -4.37 22.83
CA THR A 36 5.82 -5.51 23.49
C THR A 36 5.21 -6.85 23.10
N GLN A 37 3.92 -6.88 22.71
CA GLN A 37 3.23 -8.09 22.26
C GLN A 37 3.64 -8.56 20.86
N ILE A 38 4.37 -7.74 20.09
CA ILE A 38 4.89 -8.17 18.80
C ILE A 38 5.86 -9.34 18.99
N PRO A 39 5.60 -10.53 18.38
CA PRO A 39 6.13 -11.80 18.86
C PRO A 39 7.63 -12.04 18.64
N SER A 40 8.31 -11.24 17.81
CA SER A 40 9.74 -11.48 17.53
C SER A 40 10.50 -10.19 17.24
N SER A 41 11.80 -10.20 17.55
CA SER A 41 12.71 -9.09 17.23
C SER A 41 12.71 -8.76 15.73
N LYS A 42 12.54 -9.75 14.88
CA LYS A 42 12.43 -9.58 13.42
C LYS A 42 11.18 -8.79 13.05
N ARG A 43 10.02 -9.12 13.63
CA ARG A 43 8.78 -8.36 13.40
C ARG A 43 8.83 -6.98 14.04
N LYS A 44 9.44 -6.83 15.21
CA LYS A 44 9.69 -5.52 15.82
C LYS A 44 10.57 -4.65 14.94
N ASN A 45 11.67 -5.21 14.41
CA ASN A 45 12.54 -4.50 13.46
C ASN A 45 11.77 -4.05 12.19
N LEU A 46 10.92 -4.91 11.65
CA LEU A 46 10.09 -4.57 10.48
C LEU A 46 9.10 -3.45 10.80
N PHE A 47 8.41 -3.51 11.95
CA PHE A 47 7.50 -2.46 12.42
C PHE A 47 8.22 -1.11 12.52
N LEU A 48 9.35 -1.07 13.21
CA LEU A 48 10.14 0.15 13.41
C LEU A 48 10.68 0.70 12.09
N MET A 49 11.16 -0.17 11.20
CA MET A 49 11.63 0.21 9.86
C MET A 49 10.51 0.86 9.05
N VAL A 50 9.35 0.22 8.97
CA VAL A 50 8.23 0.72 8.18
C VAL A 50 7.76 2.08 8.70
N LEU A 51 7.63 2.24 10.03
CA LEU A 51 7.18 3.50 10.61
C LEU A 51 8.22 4.62 10.52
N SER A 52 9.50 4.30 10.68
CA SER A 52 10.56 5.29 10.46
C SER A 52 10.56 5.81 9.04
N HIS A 53 10.47 4.92 8.05
CA HIS A 53 10.40 5.33 6.65
C HIS A 53 9.08 6.04 6.32
N TYR A 54 7.95 5.60 6.88
CA TYR A 54 6.68 6.29 6.73
C TYR A 54 6.73 7.72 7.26
N LYS A 55 7.27 7.91 8.48
CA LYS A 55 7.45 9.24 9.06
C LYS A 55 8.31 10.10 8.14
N LEU A 56 9.48 9.60 7.73
CA LEU A 56 10.44 10.34 6.92
C LEU A 56 9.92 10.67 5.50
N LEU A 57 9.37 9.67 4.80
CA LEU A 57 9.05 9.81 3.37
C LEU A 57 7.63 10.34 3.13
N VAL A 58 6.72 10.20 4.09
CA VAL A 58 5.30 10.48 3.86
C VAL A 58 4.79 11.59 4.78
N ARG A 59 4.97 11.46 6.11
CA ARG A 59 4.43 12.47 7.05
C ARG A 59 5.23 13.75 7.06
N ASP A 60 6.55 13.64 7.19
CA ASP A 60 7.48 14.78 7.29
C ASP A 60 8.08 15.14 5.93
N GLY A 61 8.07 14.22 4.98
CA GLY A 61 8.60 14.40 3.63
C GLY A 61 7.75 15.38 2.82
N GLU A 62 8.42 16.21 2.02
CA GLU A 62 7.81 17.15 1.11
C GLU A 62 8.57 17.14 -0.22
N TYR A 63 7.86 16.87 -1.31
CA TYR A 63 8.43 16.71 -2.64
C TYR A 63 8.11 17.95 -3.49
N ARG A 64 9.07 18.84 -3.64
CA ARG A 64 8.92 20.11 -4.38
C ARG A 64 9.92 20.22 -5.52
N LEU A 65 9.50 20.84 -6.61
CA LEU A 65 10.41 21.28 -7.67
C LEU A 65 10.99 22.65 -7.28
N VAL A 66 12.31 22.72 -7.18
CA VAL A 66 13.00 23.97 -6.85
C VAL A 66 12.95 24.95 -8.04
N GLY A 67 12.51 26.18 -7.80
CA GLY A 67 12.52 27.25 -8.81
C GLY A 67 11.30 27.28 -9.74
N THR A 68 10.28 26.46 -9.53
CA THR A 68 9.03 26.51 -10.30
C THR A 68 7.90 27.19 -9.52
N GLN A 69 7.05 27.96 -10.24
CA GLN A 69 5.80 28.43 -9.65
C GLN A 69 4.90 27.23 -9.32
N GLN A 70 4.17 27.33 -8.21
CA GLN A 70 3.21 26.30 -7.83
C GLN A 70 2.17 26.11 -8.93
N SER A 71 2.22 24.96 -9.61
CA SER A 71 1.20 24.49 -10.53
C SER A 71 0.49 23.29 -9.94
N LEU A 72 -0.69 22.95 -10.46
CA LEU A 72 -1.43 21.72 -10.08
C LEU A 72 -0.54 20.47 -10.20
N TYR A 73 0.41 20.45 -11.14
CA TYR A 73 1.37 19.35 -11.29
C TYR A 73 2.35 19.21 -10.13
N VAL A 74 2.70 20.34 -9.46
CA VAL A 74 3.65 20.30 -8.34
C VAL A 74 3.01 19.69 -7.09
N SER A 75 1.76 20.07 -6.77
CA SER A 75 1.01 19.44 -5.66
C SER A 75 0.77 17.96 -5.92
N SER A 76 0.37 17.61 -7.14
CA SER A 76 0.18 16.20 -7.56
C SER A 76 1.47 15.38 -7.52
N LEU A 77 2.64 16.01 -7.66
CA LEU A 77 3.93 15.33 -7.54
C LEU A 77 4.17 14.87 -6.10
N ASP A 78 3.96 15.74 -5.11
CA ASP A 78 4.08 15.39 -3.69
C ASP A 78 3.15 14.23 -3.32
N GLU A 79 1.86 14.34 -3.69
CA GLU A 79 0.87 13.28 -3.46
C GLU A 79 1.26 11.97 -4.14
N THR A 80 1.77 12.03 -5.38
CA THR A 80 2.22 10.86 -6.13
C THR A 80 3.38 10.16 -5.42
N TYR A 81 4.43 10.91 -5.00
CA TYR A 81 5.57 10.30 -4.31
C TYR A 81 5.20 9.72 -2.96
N LYS A 82 4.34 10.38 -2.19
CA LYS A 82 3.79 9.85 -0.93
C LYS A 82 3.00 8.58 -1.16
N PHE A 83 2.11 8.56 -2.16
CA PHE A 83 1.38 7.36 -2.57
C PHE A 83 2.31 6.20 -2.92
N ILE A 84 3.32 6.43 -3.77
CA ILE A 84 4.29 5.39 -4.16
C ILE A 84 5.07 4.88 -2.95
N SER A 85 5.45 5.78 -2.05
CA SER A 85 6.14 5.41 -0.80
C SER A 85 5.26 4.50 0.06
N ILE A 86 3.98 4.83 0.25
CA ILE A 86 3.02 3.97 0.97
C ILE A 86 2.93 2.59 0.33
N MET A 87 2.75 2.52 -1.00
CA MET A 87 2.66 1.23 -1.70
C MET A 87 3.93 0.40 -1.52
N SER A 88 5.10 1.02 -1.58
CA SER A 88 6.39 0.34 -1.36
C SER A 88 6.56 -0.13 0.08
N LEU A 89 6.09 0.64 1.06
CA LEU A 89 6.09 0.22 2.47
C LEU A 89 5.16 -0.97 2.71
N ILE A 90 3.96 -0.99 2.10
CA ILE A 90 3.06 -2.15 2.14
C ILE A 90 3.75 -3.38 1.53
N GLU A 91 4.40 -3.26 0.37
CA GLU A 91 5.13 -4.37 -0.25
C GLU A 91 6.24 -4.91 0.68
N SER A 92 6.91 -4.03 1.45
CA SER A 92 7.97 -4.42 2.37
C SER A 92 7.50 -5.25 3.57
N LEU A 93 6.23 -5.08 4.00
CA LEU A 93 5.63 -5.90 5.07
C LEU A 93 5.59 -7.39 4.71
N PHE A 94 5.53 -7.70 3.42
CA PHE A 94 5.40 -9.05 2.89
C PHE A 94 6.65 -9.50 2.12
N ALA A 95 7.81 -8.88 2.37
CA ALA A 95 9.05 -9.16 1.62
C ALA A 95 9.54 -10.60 1.76
N GLU A 96 9.14 -11.32 2.82
CA GLU A 96 9.50 -12.72 3.05
C GLU A 96 8.70 -13.72 2.19
N GLN A 97 7.66 -13.26 1.49
CA GLN A 97 6.92 -14.15 0.59
C GLN A 97 7.80 -14.47 -0.63
N GLU A 98 7.94 -15.77 -0.91
CA GLU A 98 8.71 -16.24 -2.06
C GLU A 98 8.25 -15.54 -3.35
N HIS A 99 9.23 -15.02 -4.07
CA HIS A 99 9.01 -14.51 -5.41
C HIS A 99 8.85 -15.70 -6.35
N VAL A 100 7.66 -15.85 -6.91
CA VAL A 100 7.39 -16.84 -7.96
C VAL A 100 7.55 -16.11 -9.30
N ASP A 101 8.52 -16.51 -10.11
CA ASP A 101 8.67 -15.96 -11.45
C ASP A 101 7.55 -16.44 -12.40
N PHE A 102 7.44 -15.79 -13.56
CA PHE A 102 6.36 -16.08 -14.51
C PHE A 102 6.37 -17.52 -15.01
N TYR A 103 7.55 -18.10 -15.25
CA TYR A 103 7.67 -19.48 -15.73
C TYR A 103 7.27 -20.48 -14.64
N GLN A 104 7.73 -20.27 -13.41
CA GLN A 104 7.30 -21.07 -12.24
C GLN A 104 5.80 -21.00 -12.06
N TRP A 105 5.20 -19.79 -12.20
CA TRP A 105 3.77 -19.60 -12.10
C TRP A 105 2.99 -20.34 -13.20
N LEU A 106 3.46 -20.32 -14.45
CA LEU A 106 2.86 -21.08 -15.55
C LEU A 106 2.89 -22.60 -15.32
N THR A 107 3.99 -23.10 -14.73
CA THR A 107 4.22 -24.54 -14.54
C THR A 107 3.67 -25.09 -13.21
N MET A 108 3.08 -24.24 -12.36
CA MET A 108 2.48 -24.68 -11.10
C MET A 108 1.43 -25.77 -11.30
N LYS A 109 1.37 -26.76 -10.37
CA LYS A 109 0.43 -27.90 -10.40
C LYS A 109 -1.03 -27.52 -10.63
N LYS A 110 -1.47 -26.38 -10.13
CA LYS A 110 -2.83 -25.84 -10.31
C LYS A 110 -3.16 -25.50 -11.78
N ARG A 111 -2.14 -25.37 -12.63
CA ARG A 111 -2.23 -24.97 -14.06
C ARG A 111 -1.80 -26.05 -15.02
N LYS A 112 -1.65 -27.29 -14.57
CA LYS A 112 -1.24 -28.46 -15.38
C LYS A 112 -2.10 -28.73 -16.62
N LYS A 113 -3.26 -28.08 -16.76
CA LYS A 113 -4.09 -28.13 -17.98
C LYS A 113 -3.60 -27.20 -19.09
N GLN A 114 -2.55 -26.41 -18.82
CA GLN A 114 -1.98 -25.51 -19.82
C GLN A 114 -1.14 -26.33 -20.80
N VAL A 115 -1.57 -26.34 -22.05
CA VAL A 115 -0.83 -26.97 -23.14
C VAL A 115 0.28 -26.01 -23.60
N PHE A 116 1.53 -26.52 -23.65
CA PHE A 116 2.63 -25.82 -24.31
C PHE A 116 2.87 -26.41 -25.68
N PRO A 117 3.24 -25.60 -26.70
CA PRO A 117 3.40 -24.14 -26.66
C PRO A 117 2.07 -23.39 -26.51
N ILE A 118 2.12 -22.16 -25.98
CA ILE A 118 0.96 -21.27 -25.91
C ILE A 118 0.55 -20.88 -27.33
N PRO A 119 -0.72 -21.03 -27.72
CA PRO A 119 -1.12 -21.05 -29.14
C PRO A 119 -0.96 -19.71 -29.87
N ASP A 120 -1.01 -18.59 -29.13
CA ASP A 120 -0.87 -17.25 -29.70
C ASP A 120 -0.36 -16.22 -28.71
N ASP A 121 0.07 -15.06 -29.22
CA ASP A 121 0.62 -13.96 -28.41
C ASP A 121 -0.42 -13.35 -27.46
N GLN A 122 -1.70 -13.33 -27.87
CA GLN A 122 -2.79 -12.80 -27.06
C GLN A 122 -3.00 -13.67 -25.82
N ALA A 123 -3.01 -15.00 -25.98
CA ALA A 123 -3.12 -15.93 -24.86
C ALA A 123 -1.93 -15.80 -23.89
N LEU A 124 -0.72 -15.57 -24.41
CA LEU A 124 0.47 -15.30 -23.59
C LEU A 124 0.35 -14.00 -22.81
N ASP A 125 -0.10 -12.92 -23.46
CA ASP A 125 -0.30 -11.61 -22.83
C ASP A 125 -1.37 -11.68 -21.71
N ASP A 126 -2.49 -12.35 -21.96
CA ASP A 126 -3.54 -12.57 -20.96
C ASP A 126 -3.03 -13.36 -19.75
N MET A 127 -2.17 -14.36 -19.95
CA MET A 127 -1.54 -15.10 -18.88
C MET A 127 -0.56 -14.23 -18.09
N TYR A 128 0.23 -13.42 -18.77
CA TYR A 128 1.16 -12.50 -18.13
C TYR A 128 0.43 -11.42 -17.33
N ARG A 129 -0.69 -10.90 -17.83
CA ARG A 129 -1.55 -9.97 -17.08
C ARG A 129 -2.12 -10.62 -15.82
N ARG A 130 -2.60 -11.85 -15.91
CA ARG A 130 -3.06 -12.61 -14.73
C ARG A 130 -1.94 -12.83 -13.71
N TYR A 131 -0.77 -13.23 -14.17
CA TYR A 131 0.40 -13.37 -13.31
C TYR A 131 0.73 -12.06 -12.57
N LYS A 132 0.77 -10.93 -13.28
CA LYS A 132 1.02 -9.62 -12.67
C LYS A 132 -0.03 -9.27 -11.60
N LEU A 133 -1.30 -9.54 -11.86
CA LEU A 133 -2.37 -9.29 -10.88
C LEU A 133 -2.27 -10.23 -9.68
N GLU A 134 -2.00 -11.52 -9.91
CA GLU A 134 -1.96 -12.51 -8.84
C GLU A 134 -0.68 -12.39 -7.97
N HIS A 135 0.45 -11.97 -8.54
CA HIS A 135 1.73 -11.94 -7.83
C HIS A 135 2.22 -10.52 -7.57
N GLY A 136 2.10 -9.59 -8.52
CA GLY A 136 2.50 -8.21 -8.33
C GLY A 136 1.59 -7.47 -7.36
N ALA A 137 0.28 -7.53 -7.58
CA ALA A 137 -0.70 -6.87 -6.73
C ALA A 137 -0.96 -7.58 -5.40
N ARG A 138 -0.57 -8.87 -5.27
CA ARG A 138 -0.96 -9.74 -4.15
C ARG A 138 -0.70 -9.15 -2.78
N ARG A 139 0.45 -8.50 -2.60
CA ARG A 139 0.86 -7.91 -1.31
C ARG A 139 -0.03 -6.72 -0.96
N ILE A 140 -0.28 -5.86 -1.93
CA ILE A 140 -1.16 -4.69 -1.77
C ILE A 140 -2.60 -5.16 -1.50
N VAL A 141 -3.11 -6.08 -2.32
CA VAL A 141 -4.45 -6.65 -2.14
C VAL A 141 -4.57 -7.28 -0.76
N ARG A 142 -3.59 -8.09 -0.33
CA ARG A 142 -3.60 -8.71 0.98
C ARG A 142 -3.66 -7.68 2.11
N PHE A 143 -2.85 -6.63 2.04
CA PHE A 143 -2.85 -5.58 3.05
C PHE A 143 -4.23 -4.95 3.24
N PHE A 144 -4.89 -4.59 2.14
CA PHE A 144 -6.24 -3.99 2.19
C PHE A 144 -7.34 -5.01 2.49
N SER A 145 -7.16 -6.29 2.16
CA SER A 145 -8.09 -7.37 2.53
C SER A 145 -8.02 -7.72 4.02
N ASP A 146 -6.85 -7.55 4.63
CA ASP A 146 -6.63 -7.81 6.05
C ASP A 146 -7.14 -6.66 6.95
N LEU A 147 -7.62 -5.52 6.39
CA LEU A 147 -8.27 -4.46 7.14
C LEU A 147 -9.58 -4.96 7.79
N ASP A 148 -10.00 -4.30 8.86
CA ASP A 148 -11.33 -4.54 9.42
C ASP A 148 -12.46 -4.11 8.47
N GLU A 149 -13.67 -4.57 8.74
CA GLU A 149 -14.82 -4.35 7.86
C GLU A 149 -15.22 -2.86 7.75
N GLY A 150 -14.93 -2.03 8.76
CA GLY A 150 -15.16 -0.59 8.72
C GLY A 150 -14.24 0.08 7.69
N ALA A 151 -12.96 -0.19 7.79
CA ALA A 151 -11.93 0.33 6.89
C ALA A 151 -12.12 -0.17 5.45
N LYS A 152 -12.51 -1.43 5.25
CA LYS A 152 -12.85 -1.97 3.92
C LYS A 152 -14.03 -1.24 3.29
N ARG A 153 -15.11 -1.05 4.06
CA ARG A 153 -16.29 -0.30 3.58
C ARG A 153 -15.94 1.14 3.28
N PHE A 154 -15.14 1.78 4.12
CA PHE A 154 -14.66 3.15 3.89
C PHE A 154 -13.89 3.25 2.56
N LEU A 155 -12.92 2.35 2.30
CA LEU A 155 -12.16 2.33 1.05
C LEU A 155 -13.07 2.08 -0.15
N ALA A 156 -13.95 1.09 -0.07
CA ALA A 156 -14.88 0.74 -1.15
C ALA A 156 -15.86 1.87 -1.49
N ALA A 157 -16.27 2.66 -0.50
CA ALA A 157 -17.17 3.81 -0.71
C ALA A 157 -16.48 4.98 -1.42
N ARG A 158 -15.14 5.10 -1.34
CA ARG A 158 -14.38 6.23 -1.91
C ARG A 158 -14.05 6.06 -3.40
N ILE A 159 -14.15 4.87 -3.94
CA ILE A 159 -13.83 4.61 -5.35
C ILE A 159 -14.96 3.83 -6.02
N ARG A 160 -15.46 4.36 -7.14
CA ARG A 160 -16.38 3.65 -8.04
C ARG A 160 -15.71 3.41 -9.38
N ILE A 161 -16.00 2.27 -9.98
CA ILE A 161 -15.49 1.87 -11.29
C ILE A 161 -16.69 1.54 -12.17
N ASP A 162 -16.82 2.24 -13.30
CA ASP A 162 -17.97 2.15 -14.21
C ASP A 162 -19.31 2.36 -13.47
N ASN A 163 -19.36 3.38 -12.60
CA ASN A 163 -20.48 3.75 -11.73
C ASN A 163 -20.84 2.74 -10.62
N ASP A 164 -20.11 1.64 -10.48
CA ASP A 164 -20.34 0.66 -9.42
C ASP A 164 -19.35 0.80 -8.26
N HIS A 165 -19.80 0.60 -7.04
CA HIS A 165 -18.94 0.36 -5.90
C HIS A 165 -18.35 -1.05 -6.01
N LYS A 166 -17.04 -1.15 -5.85
CA LYS A 166 -16.32 -2.43 -5.90
C LYS A 166 -15.81 -2.81 -4.50
N THR A 167 -15.41 -4.06 -4.34
CA THR A 167 -14.81 -4.52 -3.07
C THR A 167 -13.45 -3.87 -2.83
N ALA A 168 -13.00 -3.87 -1.57
CA ALA A 168 -11.68 -3.32 -1.20
C ALA A 168 -10.54 -3.98 -1.98
N GLU A 169 -10.65 -5.28 -2.32
CA GLU A 169 -9.67 -6.01 -3.11
C GLU A 169 -9.56 -5.47 -4.54
N VAL A 170 -10.69 -5.20 -5.18
CA VAL A 170 -10.71 -4.62 -6.53
C VAL A 170 -10.14 -3.21 -6.53
N VAL A 171 -10.46 -2.41 -5.51
CA VAL A 171 -9.87 -1.09 -5.32
C VAL A 171 -8.36 -1.19 -5.11
N ALA A 172 -7.89 -2.09 -4.25
CA ALA A 172 -6.48 -2.35 -4.00
C ALA A 172 -5.71 -2.74 -5.28
N GLN A 173 -6.32 -3.57 -6.15
CA GLN A 173 -5.74 -3.88 -7.47
C GLN A 173 -5.59 -2.63 -8.35
N LYS A 174 -6.56 -1.70 -8.32
CA LYS A 174 -6.47 -0.45 -9.07
C LYS A 174 -5.37 0.47 -8.51
N LEU A 175 -5.25 0.57 -7.20
CA LEU A 175 -4.14 1.31 -6.56
C LEU A 175 -2.78 0.72 -6.98
N TYR A 176 -2.64 -0.60 -7.02
CA TYR A 176 -1.42 -1.24 -7.53
C TYR A 176 -1.14 -0.88 -9.00
N ILE A 177 -2.15 -0.89 -9.86
CA ILE A 177 -2.01 -0.52 -11.27
C ILE A 177 -1.53 0.94 -11.40
N MET A 178 -2.11 1.88 -10.63
CA MET A 178 -1.70 3.28 -10.62
C MET A 178 -0.24 3.44 -10.21
N ARG A 179 0.21 2.73 -9.16
CA ARG A 179 1.62 2.68 -8.75
C ARG A 179 2.51 2.14 -9.87
N SER A 180 2.09 1.05 -10.52
CA SER A 180 2.84 0.42 -11.59
C SER A 180 2.99 1.34 -12.82
N GLU A 181 1.94 2.07 -13.19
CA GLU A 181 1.99 3.06 -14.28
C GLU A 181 2.97 4.19 -13.98
N PHE A 182 3.00 4.69 -12.74
CA PHE A 182 3.99 5.71 -12.37
C PHE A 182 5.41 5.16 -12.49
N VAL A 183 5.69 4.00 -11.91
CA VAL A 183 7.04 3.41 -11.88
C VAL A 183 7.56 3.07 -13.27
N HIS A 184 6.70 2.58 -14.16
CA HIS A 184 7.11 2.10 -15.49
C HIS A 184 6.89 3.10 -16.61
N GLN A 185 5.99 4.08 -16.46
CA GLN A 185 5.58 5.01 -17.51
C GLN A 185 5.68 6.48 -17.07
N ALA A 186 6.16 6.75 -15.85
CA ALA A 186 6.19 8.09 -15.25
C ALA A 186 4.84 8.83 -15.28
N ARG A 187 3.72 8.09 -15.27
CA ARG A 187 2.39 8.66 -15.26
C ARG A 187 2.02 9.12 -13.86
N LEU A 188 1.85 10.43 -13.66
CA LEU A 188 1.46 11.00 -12.37
C LEU A 188 0.11 10.46 -11.92
N VAL A 189 -0.01 10.29 -10.61
CA VAL A 189 -1.26 9.89 -9.95
C VAL A 189 -1.99 11.17 -9.54
N LEU A 190 -3.08 11.46 -10.22
CA LEU A 190 -3.88 12.67 -10.02
C LEU A 190 -5.18 12.40 -9.25
N GLU A 191 -5.36 11.16 -8.80
CA GLU A 191 -6.61 10.67 -8.24
C GLU A 191 -6.78 10.94 -6.73
N PHE A 192 -5.76 11.52 -6.07
CA PHE A 192 -5.79 11.83 -4.64
C PHE A 192 -5.98 13.34 -4.40
N ASN A 193 -7.18 13.83 -4.61
CA ASN A 193 -7.49 15.22 -4.34
C ASN A 193 -8.75 15.32 -3.45
N ASP A 194 -8.93 16.43 -2.74
CA ASP A 194 -10.09 16.68 -1.85
C ASP A 194 -11.42 16.91 -2.62
N GLY A 195 -11.59 16.26 -3.75
CA GLY A 195 -12.77 16.36 -4.60
C GLY A 195 -13.04 15.08 -5.39
N LEU A 196 -14.16 15.08 -6.12
CA LEU A 196 -14.45 14.01 -7.06
C LEU A 196 -13.53 14.10 -8.27
N ILE A 197 -12.66 13.15 -8.42
CA ILE A 197 -11.82 13.00 -9.60
C ILE A 197 -12.42 11.93 -10.50
N VAL A 198 -12.55 12.27 -11.79
CA VAL A 198 -12.99 11.33 -12.82
C VAL A 198 -11.83 11.06 -13.77
N SER A 199 -11.40 9.83 -13.87
CA SER A 199 -10.33 9.42 -14.77
C SER A 199 -10.74 8.20 -15.60
N LYS A 200 -10.15 8.08 -16.82
CA LYS A 200 -10.32 6.90 -17.66
C LYS A 200 -9.02 6.09 -17.65
N ARG A 201 -9.09 4.86 -17.13
CA ARG A 201 -7.93 3.95 -17.10
C ARG A 201 -8.30 2.58 -17.63
N HIS A 202 -7.51 2.08 -18.58
CA HIS A 202 -7.72 0.76 -19.18
C HIS A 202 -9.16 0.50 -19.65
N GLY A 203 -9.78 1.52 -20.28
CA GLY A 203 -11.16 1.42 -20.78
C GLY A 203 -12.25 1.71 -19.73
N ASN A 204 -11.96 1.63 -18.44
CA ASN A 204 -12.92 1.85 -17.37
C ASN A 204 -12.93 3.32 -16.91
N MET A 205 -14.11 3.82 -16.55
CA MET A 205 -14.25 5.11 -15.86
C MET A 205 -14.08 4.90 -14.37
N MET A 206 -13.14 5.63 -13.77
CA MET A 206 -12.90 5.60 -12.33
C MET A 206 -13.31 6.95 -11.71
N TYR A 207 -14.12 6.89 -10.67
CA TYR A 207 -14.58 8.02 -9.88
C TYR A 207 -13.97 7.87 -8.49
N SER A 208 -13.03 8.75 -8.15
CA SER A 208 -12.33 8.73 -6.86
C SER A 208 -12.70 9.92 -6.01
N MET A 209 -13.06 9.68 -4.77
CA MET A 209 -13.12 10.64 -3.67
C MET A 209 -12.12 10.27 -2.57
N LEU A 210 -11.15 9.42 -2.88
CA LEU A 210 -10.11 9.00 -1.95
C LEU A 210 -9.03 10.08 -1.90
N SER A 211 -8.96 10.81 -0.80
CA SER A 211 -7.87 11.76 -0.58
C SER A 211 -6.58 11.05 -0.16
N LEU A 212 -5.43 11.72 -0.30
CA LEU A 212 -4.19 11.22 0.27
C LEU A 212 -4.32 11.02 1.79
N ARG A 213 -5.00 11.92 2.49
CA ARG A 213 -5.27 11.81 3.92
C ARG A 213 -6.03 10.53 4.27
N ASP A 214 -7.06 10.19 3.49
CA ASP A 214 -7.81 8.94 3.69
C ASP A 214 -6.90 7.72 3.53
N LEU A 215 -6.02 7.75 2.53
CA LEU A 215 -5.06 6.67 2.29
C LEU A 215 -4.03 6.54 3.44
N LEU A 216 -3.57 7.67 4.01
CA LEU A 216 -2.69 7.67 5.18
C LEU A 216 -3.37 7.00 6.39
N LEU A 217 -4.63 7.36 6.67
CA LEU A 217 -5.41 6.75 7.75
C LEU A 217 -5.59 5.25 7.54
N LEU A 218 -5.92 4.82 6.32
CA LEU A 218 -6.03 3.40 5.96
C LEU A 218 -4.70 2.65 6.14
N PHE A 219 -3.59 3.28 5.76
CA PHE A 219 -2.26 2.71 5.94
C PHE A 219 -1.89 2.58 7.42
N GLU A 220 -2.05 3.65 8.20
CA GLU A 220 -1.76 3.66 9.64
C GLU A 220 -2.57 2.59 10.38
N HIS A 221 -3.87 2.51 10.08
CA HIS A 221 -4.76 1.49 10.63
C HIS A 221 -4.35 0.07 10.20
N GLY A 222 -4.02 -0.11 8.93
CA GLY A 222 -3.57 -1.40 8.40
C GLY A 222 -2.26 -1.88 9.02
N ILE A 223 -1.32 -0.99 9.35
CA ILE A 223 -0.10 -1.35 10.08
C ILE A 223 -0.44 -1.86 11.49
N LEU A 224 -1.28 -1.15 12.23
CA LEU A 224 -1.71 -1.60 13.57
C LEU A 224 -2.34 -2.99 13.49
N ASN A 225 -3.23 -3.20 12.53
CA ASN A 225 -3.87 -4.49 12.32
C ASN A 225 -2.87 -5.59 11.93
N HIS A 226 -1.94 -5.31 11.01
CA HIS A 226 -0.90 -6.25 10.57
C HIS A 226 -0.01 -6.74 11.73
N PHE A 227 0.28 -5.87 12.70
CA PHE A 227 1.08 -6.20 13.88
C PHE A 227 0.24 -6.59 15.11
N CYS A 228 -1.08 -6.73 14.96
CA CYS A 228 -2.02 -7.07 16.04
C CYS A 228 -1.99 -6.06 17.19
N MET A 229 -1.77 -4.79 16.89
CA MET A 229 -1.79 -3.69 17.85
C MET A 229 -3.18 -3.08 17.88
N LEU A 230 -3.94 -3.32 18.95
CA LEU A 230 -5.29 -2.76 19.09
C LEU A 230 -5.20 -1.33 19.63
N PRO A 231 -5.62 -0.31 18.87
CA PRO A 231 -5.62 1.07 19.35
C PRO A 231 -6.75 1.31 20.35
N ASP A 232 -6.52 2.22 21.30
CA ASP A 232 -7.55 2.65 22.27
C ASP A 232 -8.62 3.50 21.55
N TYR A 233 -8.22 4.25 20.54
CA TYR A 233 -9.08 5.16 19.75
C TYR A 233 -8.96 4.89 18.26
N PRO A 234 -9.81 4.04 17.67
CA PRO A 234 -9.82 3.86 16.22
C PRO A 234 -10.29 5.15 15.54
N LYS A 235 -9.50 5.69 14.60
CA LYS A 235 -9.79 6.94 13.88
C LYS A 235 -10.74 6.79 12.68
N MET A 236 -11.25 5.59 12.40
CA MET A 236 -12.17 5.30 11.29
C MET A 236 -13.55 4.89 11.74
#